data_48ce49f523f4591956f4a056970e390d
#
_entry.id   48ce49f523f4591956f4a056970e390d
#
_cell.length_a   1.000
_cell.length_b   1.000
_cell.length_c   1.000
_cell.angle_alpha   90.00
_cell.angle_beta   90.00
_cell.angle_gamma   90.00
#
_symmetry.space_group_name_H-M   'P 1'
#
loop_
_entity.id
_entity.type
_entity.pdbx_description
1 polymer ?
#
loop_
_entity_poly.entity_id
_entity_poly.type
_entity_poly.pdbx_seq_one_letter_code
_entity_poly.pdbx_strand_id
1 'polypeptide(L)'
;MKHGKKYNESAKAVDRSKLYETEEALDLACQNAKAKFDETIEVHVRLGVDSRHADQQVRGAVVLPNGTGKNGRVLAFCKEEKEADAKAAGADYVGGADLVDKIVKENWLDFDVCVASPDMMGVVGKAARVLGPRGLMPNPKAGTVAPDIAKAISEAKAGKIEYRLDKTNIIHCPIGKASFGKEKLAQNLDTLLEAIVKAKPAAAKGTYIKSCVVASTMGVGIPVSTIKYGV
;
A
#
# COMPACT_ATOMS: atom_id res chain seq x y z
N MET A 1 13.04 -12.74 22.39
CA MET A 1 12.62 -11.44 22.95
C MET A 1 11.40 -11.63 23.84
N LYS A 2 11.32 -10.92 24.98
CA LYS A 2 10.12 -10.94 25.82
C LYS A 2 9.14 -9.89 25.29
N HIS A 3 7.93 -10.31 24.90
CA HIS A 3 6.86 -9.39 24.49
C HIS A 3 6.23 -8.70 25.69
N GLY A 4 5.66 -7.50 25.47
CA GLY A 4 4.94 -6.75 26.50
C GLY A 4 3.65 -7.43 26.95
N LYS A 5 3.10 -7.01 28.10
CA LYS A 5 1.89 -7.60 28.70
C LYS A 5 0.69 -7.58 27.73
N LYS A 6 0.40 -6.44 27.10
CA LYS A 6 -0.71 -6.29 26.15
C LYS A 6 -0.61 -7.22 24.95
N TYR A 7 0.61 -7.38 24.38
CA TYR A 7 0.84 -8.32 23.28
C TYR A 7 0.59 -9.78 23.72
N ASN A 8 1.06 -10.16 24.91
CA ASN A 8 0.86 -11.51 25.42
C ASN A 8 -0.62 -11.82 25.70
N GLU A 9 -1.40 -10.84 26.13
CA GLU A 9 -2.85 -10.96 26.29
C GLU A 9 -3.55 -11.15 24.93
N SER A 10 -3.20 -10.34 23.94
CA SER A 10 -3.72 -10.46 22.58
C SER A 10 -3.32 -11.79 21.94
N ALA A 11 -2.09 -12.29 22.20
CA ALA A 11 -1.61 -13.56 21.68
C ALA A 11 -2.36 -14.78 22.26
N LYS A 12 -2.93 -14.67 23.45
CA LYS A 12 -3.76 -15.73 24.04
C LYS A 12 -5.15 -15.81 23.41
N ALA A 13 -5.65 -14.70 22.85
CA ALA A 13 -6.95 -14.62 22.19
C ALA A 13 -6.93 -15.18 20.76
N VAL A 14 -5.73 -15.38 20.16
CA VAL A 14 -5.57 -15.82 18.78
C VAL A 14 -4.94 -17.21 18.73
N ASP A 15 -5.67 -18.17 18.18
CA ASP A 15 -5.10 -19.49 17.85
C ASP A 15 -4.45 -19.43 16.47
N ARG A 16 -3.13 -19.54 16.43
CA ARG A 16 -2.33 -19.46 15.20
C ARG A 16 -2.44 -20.70 14.31
N SER A 17 -3.01 -21.78 14.81
CA SER A 17 -3.24 -23.02 14.04
C SER A 17 -4.56 -22.98 13.28
N LYS A 18 -5.49 -22.13 13.70
CA LYS A 18 -6.81 -21.96 13.07
C LYS A 18 -6.72 -20.95 11.92
N LEU A 19 -7.34 -21.26 10.78
CA LEU A 19 -7.62 -20.30 9.72
C LEU A 19 -8.99 -19.65 10.02
N TYR A 20 -8.97 -18.35 10.20
CA TYR A 20 -10.16 -17.57 10.53
C TYR A 20 -10.85 -17.10 9.25
N GLU A 21 -12.17 -16.98 9.28
CA GLU A 21 -12.91 -16.29 8.23
C GLU A 21 -12.56 -14.79 8.21
N THR A 22 -12.69 -14.14 7.06
CA THR A 22 -12.26 -12.74 6.85
C THR A 22 -12.83 -11.80 7.90
N GLU A 23 -14.14 -11.89 8.17
CA GLU A 23 -14.81 -11.00 9.12
C GLU A 23 -14.38 -11.27 10.57
N GLU A 24 -14.24 -12.54 10.96
CA GLU A 24 -13.77 -12.94 12.29
C GLU A 24 -12.33 -12.47 12.52
N ALA A 25 -11.46 -12.62 11.53
CA ALA A 25 -10.07 -12.18 11.61
C ALA A 25 -9.94 -10.67 11.76
N LEU A 26 -10.73 -9.90 11.01
CA LEU A 26 -10.71 -8.45 11.07
C LEU A 26 -11.31 -7.93 12.39
N ASP A 27 -12.35 -8.55 12.90
CA ASP A 27 -12.92 -8.20 14.21
C ASP A 27 -11.89 -8.42 15.32
N LEU A 28 -11.23 -9.58 15.32
CA LEU A 28 -10.13 -9.88 16.25
C LEU A 28 -8.95 -8.91 16.11
N ALA A 29 -8.60 -8.49 14.87
CA ALA A 29 -7.55 -7.52 14.66
C ALA A 29 -7.91 -6.15 15.24
N CYS A 30 -9.15 -5.70 15.07
CA CYS A 30 -9.64 -4.45 15.65
C CYS A 30 -9.67 -4.51 17.18
N GLN A 31 -10.16 -5.61 17.78
CA GLN A 31 -10.19 -5.81 19.23
C GLN A 31 -8.79 -5.85 19.86
N ASN A 32 -7.81 -6.34 19.11
CA ASN A 32 -6.41 -6.42 19.54
C ASN A 32 -5.61 -5.14 19.29
N ALA A 33 -6.19 -4.13 18.67
CA ALA A 33 -5.62 -2.79 18.49
C ALA A 33 -5.71 -1.99 19.80
N LYS A 34 -4.79 -2.26 20.75
CA LYS A 34 -4.79 -1.72 22.12
C LYS A 34 -3.83 -0.55 22.34
N ALA A 35 -3.27 0.04 21.26
CA ALA A 35 -2.41 1.20 21.37
C ALA A 35 -3.19 2.48 21.72
N LYS A 36 -2.47 3.55 22.07
CA LYS A 36 -3.07 4.86 22.37
C LYS A 36 -3.35 5.70 21.12
N PHE A 37 -3.09 5.16 19.94
CA PHE A 37 -3.34 5.80 18.65
C PHE A 37 -4.20 4.87 17.78
N ASP A 38 -4.82 5.40 16.75
CA ASP A 38 -5.59 4.62 15.78
C ASP A 38 -4.64 3.76 14.93
N GLU A 39 -4.57 2.47 15.29
CA GLU A 39 -3.68 1.51 14.65
C GLU A 39 -4.09 1.27 13.19
N THR A 40 -3.10 1.06 12.35
CA THR A 40 -3.33 0.61 10.97
C THR A 40 -3.52 -0.91 10.96
N ILE A 41 -4.53 -1.37 10.24
CA ILE A 41 -4.70 -2.80 9.95
C ILE A 41 -3.95 -3.08 8.64
N GLU A 42 -3.07 -4.07 8.70
CA GLU A 42 -2.19 -4.47 7.60
C GLU A 42 -2.47 -5.91 7.21
N VAL A 43 -2.28 -6.22 5.93
CA VAL A 43 -2.37 -7.58 5.41
C VAL A 43 -1.02 -8.00 4.84
N HIS A 44 -0.67 -9.25 5.10
CA HIS A 44 0.56 -9.89 4.64
C HIS A 44 0.19 -11.13 3.85
N VAL A 45 0.42 -11.10 2.54
CA VAL A 45 0.04 -12.18 1.61
C VAL A 45 1.30 -12.85 1.08
N ARG A 46 1.51 -14.10 1.46
CA ARG A 46 2.61 -14.91 0.95
C ARG A 46 2.21 -15.58 -0.35
N LEU A 47 2.95 -15.30 -1.41
CA LEU A 47 2.69 -15.85 -2.73
C LEU A 47 3.57 -17.06 -3.06
N GLY A 48 3.08 -17.93 -3.93
CA GLY A 48 3.78 -19.09 -4.48
C GLY A 48 4.56 -18.75 -5.76
N VAL A 49 5.34 -17.66 -5.73
CA VAL A 49 6.19 -17.18 -6.84
C VAL A 49 7.64 -17.12 -6.40
N ASP A 50 8.56 -16.95 -7.33
CA ASP A 50 9.98 -16.70 -7.03
C ASP A 50 10.34 -15.26 -7.39
N SER A 51 10.57 -14.42 -6.38
CA SER A 51 10.92 -13.01 -6.53
C SER A 51 12.27 -12.74 -7.21
N ARG A 52 13.10 -13.77 -7.40
CA ARG A 52 14.39 -13.65 -8.14
C ARG A 52 14.18 -13.52 -9.64
N HIS A 53 13.07 -14.05 -10.16
CA HIS A 53 12.73 -13.99 -11.57
C HIS A 53 11.91 -12.75 -11.89
N ALA A 54 12.33 -11.97 -12.87
CA ALA A 54 11.68 -10.72 -13.24
C ALA A 54 10.23 -10.91 -13.77
N ASP A 55 9.96 -12.05 -14.40
CA ASP A 55 8.66 -12.48 -14.93
C ASP A 55 7.68 -12.92 -13.83
N GLN A 56 8.19 -13.21 -12.62
CA GLN A 56 7.38 -13.57 -11.44
C GLN A 56 7.26 -12.44 -10.41
N GLN A 57 7.77 -11.27 -10.72
CA GLN A 57 7.63 -10.07 -9.88
C GLN A 57 6.20 -9.55 -9.94
N VAL A 58 5.50 -9.59 -8.80
CA VAL A 58 4.16 -9.04 -8.65
C VAL A 58 4.25 -7.63 -8.09
N ARG A 59 3.77 -6.66 -8.87
CA ARG A 59 3.69 -5.26 -8.49
C ARG A 59 2.50 -4.61 -9.17
N GLY A 60 1.75 -3.82 -8.43
CA GLY A 60 0.61 -3.09 -8.96
C GLY A 60 0.12 -2.02 -7.99
N ALA A 61 -0.99 -1.43 -8.33
CA ALA A 61 -1.69 -0.49 -7.47
C ALA A 61 -3.19 -0.79 -7.51
N VAL A 62 -3.85 -0.47 -6.42
CA VAL A 62 -5.30 -0.61 -6.28
C VAL A 62 -5.86 0.58 -5.51
N VAL A 63 -7.02 1.07 -5.91
CA VAL A 63 -7.77 2.08 -5.16
C VAL A 63 -8.71 1.35 -4.22
N LEU A 64 -8.55 1.59 -2.92
CA LEU A 64 -9.40 0.98 -1.91
C LEU A 64 -10.74 1.73 -1.83
N PRO A 65 -11.89 1.03 -1.83
CA PRO A 65 -13.21 1.67 -1.84
C PRO A 65 -13.45 2.58 -0.62
N ASN A 66 -12.88 2.21 0.53
CA ASN A 66 -13.01 3.01 1.76
C ASN A 66 -11.72 3.82 2.09
N GLY A 67 -10.76 3.88 1.16
CA GLY A 67 -9.48 4.53 1.38
C GLY A 67 -8.62 3.84 2.44
N THR A 68 -7.53 4.49 2.83
CA THR A 68 -6.59 4.00 3.86
C THR A 68 -6.74 4.69 5.22
N GLY A 69 -7.57 5.75 5.31
CA GLY A 69 -7.68 6.60 6.51
C GLY A 69 -6.48 7.52 6.75
N LYS A 70 -5.61 7.66 5.75
CA LYS A 70 -4.51 8.64 5.76
C LYS A 70 -4.79 9.72 4.74
N ASN A 71 -4.77 10.98 5.17
CA ASN A 71 -4.76 12.13 4.26
C ASN A 71 -3.30 12.40 3.85
N GLY A 72 -2.84 11.67 2.84
CA GLY A 72 -1.49 11.85 2.32
C GLY A 72 -1.33 13.18 1.61
N ARG A 73 -0.19 13.85 1.83
CA ARG A 73 0.20 15.05 1.08
C ARG A 73 0.75 14.61 -0.28
N VAL A 74 0.17 15.15 -1.33
CA VAL A 74 0.49 14.78 -2.71
C VAL A 74 1.36 15.86 -3.34
N LEU A 75 2.53 15.46 -3.81
CA LEU A 75 3.41 16.26 -4.65
C LEU A 75 3.20 15.89 -6.12
N ALA A 76 2.93 16.88 -6.96
CA ALA A 76 2.76 16.70 -8.39
C ALA A 76 3.89 17.36 -9.19
N PHE A 77 4.62 16.58 -9.98
CA PHE A 77 5.60 17.07 -10.94
C PHE A 77 4.94 17.22 -12.30
N CYS A 78 4.75 18.44 -12.74
CA CYS A 78 4.15 18.75 -14.03
C CYS A 78 4.79 20.01 -14.65
N LYS A 79 4.48 20.24 -15.94
CA LYS A 79 4.78 21.49 -16.62
C LYS A 79 3.77 22.55 -16.19
N GLU A 80 4.14 23.82 -16.35
CA GLU A 80 3.31 24.98 -16.01
C GLU A 80 1.89 24.92 -16.58
N GLU A 81 1.73 24.38 -17.79
CA GLU A 81 0.42 24.20 -18.44
C GLU A 81 -0.56 23.33 -17.66
N LYS A 82 -0.05 22.35 -16.87
CA LYS A 82 -0.84 21.40 -16.09
C LYS A 82 -0.89 21.72 -14.59
N GLU A 83 -0.25 22.78 -14.16
CA GLU A 83 -0.23 23.15 -12.74
C GLU A 83 -1.61 23.54 -12.22
N ALA A 84 -2.41 24.24 -13.01
CA ALA A 84 -3.76 24.65 -12.64
C ALA A 84 -4.64 23.42 -12.40
N ASP A 85 -4.58 22.44 -13.30
CA ASP A 85 -5.33 21.18 -13.19
C ASP A 85 -4.88 20.36 -11.97
N ALA A 86 -3.57 20.31 -11.72
CA ALA A 86 -3.01 19.59 -10.55
C ALA A 86 -3.46 20.23 -9.22
N LYS A 87 -3.47 21.57 -9.14
CA LYS A 87 -3.97 22.31 -7.97
C LYS A 87 -5.48 22.11 -7.78
N ALA A 88 -6.24 22.16 -8.88
CA ALA A 88 -7.69 21.92 -8.85
C ALA A 88 -8.04 20.48 -8.40
N ALA A 89 -7.20 19.49 -8.76
CA ALA A 89 -7.35 18.12 -8.33
C ALA A 89 -6.94 17.86 -6.86
N GLY A 90 -6.43 18.88 -6.14
CA GLY A 90 -6.12 18.82 -4.72
C GLY A 90 -4.68 18.43 -4.40
N ALA A 91 -3.72 18.62 -5.31
CA ALA A 91 -2.30 18.45 -4.97
C ALA A 91 -1.87 19.51 -3.94
N ASP A 92 -1.10 19.07 -2.93
CA ASP A 92 -0.60 19.97 -1.88
C ASP A 92 0.62 20.76 -2.35
N TYR A 93 1.43 20.13 -3.18
CA TYR A 93 2.60 20.75 -3.79
C TYR A 93 2.60 20.48 -5.30
N VAL A 94 2.82 21.53 -6.09
CA VAL A 94 2.86 21.44 -7.55
C VAL A 94 4.05 22.22 -8.05
N GLY A 95 4.83 21.64 -8.96
CA GLY A 95 5.96 22.33 -9.58
C GLY A 95 6.80 21.43 -10.48
N GLY A 96 7.89 21.96 -10.96
CA GLY A 96 8.77 21.32 -11.92
C GLY A 96 10.17 21.06 -11.39
N ALA A 97 11.18 21.63 -12.09
CA ALA A 97 12.59 21.45 -11.76
C ALA A 97 13.00 22.09 -10.42
N ASP A 98 12.34 23.16 -10.02
CA ASP A 98 12.51 23.86 -8.76
C ASP A 98 12.28 22.96 -7.54
N LEU A 99 11.21 22.17 -7.56
CA LEU A 99 10.93 21.19 -6.50
C LEU A 99 11.93 20.03 -6.49
N VAL A 100 12.39 19.60 -7.67
CA VAL A 100 13.45 18.58 -7.76
C VAL A 100 14.74 19.10 -7.14
N ASP A 101 15.12 20.35 -7.44
CA ASP A 101 16.29 20.99 -6.86
C ASP A 101 16.18 21.12 -5.33
N LYS A 102 15.00 21.48 -4.82
CA LYS A 102 14.71 21.56 -3.39
C LYS A 102 14.86 20.19 -2.71
N ILE A 103 14.33 19.12 -3.31
CA ILE A 103 14.49 17.75 -2.79
C ILE A 103 15.95 17.34 -2.74
N VAL A 104 16.74 17.65 -3.79
CA VAL A 104 18.13 17.23 -3.88
C VAL A 104 19.04 18.05 -2.94
N LYS A 105 18.84 19.37 -2.87
CA LYS A 105 19.70 20.29 -2.11
C LYS A 105 19.36 20.32 -0.62
N GLU A 106 18.06 20.34 -0.29
CA GLU A 106 17.57 20.52 1.08
C GLU A 106 17.10 19.21 1.73
N ASN A 107 17.07 18.10 0.98
CA ASN A 107 16.50 16.83 1.45
C ASN A 107 15.04 16.99 1.88
N TRP A 108 14.30 17.92 1.23
CA TRP A 108 12.91 18.19 1.56
C TRP A 108 12.00 17.05 1.10
N LEU A 109 11.30 16.44 2.04
CA LEU A 109 10.47 15.24 1.83
C LEU A 109 9.14 15.37 2.61
N ASP A 110 8.57 16.56 2.64
CA ASP A 110 7.36 16.86 3.39
C ASP A 110 6.07 16.50 2.61
N PHE A 111 6.10 15.33 1.96
CA PHE A 111 5.00 14.74 1.20
C PHE A 111 5.00 13.22 1.33
N ASP A 112 3.84 12.62 1.12
CA ASP A 112 3.62 11.18 1.31
C ASP A 112 3.47 10.42 -0.01
N VAL A 113 3.00 11.09 -1.06
CA VAL A 113 2.82 10.52 -2.40
C VAL A 113 3.39 11.48 -3.44
N CYS A 114 4.05 10.92 -4.44
CA CYS A 114 4.60 11.68 -5.56
C CYS A 114 3.96 11.21 -6.87
N VAL A 115 3.40 12.16 -7.62
CA VAL A 115 2.81 11.94 -8.95
C VAL A 115 3.62 12.74 -9.97
N ALA A 116 3.84 12.19 -11.16
CA ALA A 116 4.59 12.87 -12.20
C ALA A 116 3.94 12.70 -13.58
N SER A 117 4.06 13.73 -14.42
CA SER A 117 3.81 13.55 -15.85
C SER A 117 4.96 12.78 -16.51
N PRO A 118 4.70 11.99 -17.56
CA PRO A 118 5.75 11.26 -18.27
C PRO A 118 6.91 12.15 -18.72
N ASP A 119 6.61 13.37 -19.17
CA ASP A 119 7.58 14.36 -19.64
C ASP A 119 8.56 14.82 -18.55
N MET A 120 8.10 14.84 -17.30
CA MET A 120 8.91 15.30 -16.16
C MET A 120 9.81 14.21 -15.57
N MET A 121 9.64 12.95 -15.98
CA MET A 121 10.41 11.82 -15.43
C MET A 121 11.92 11.97 -15.63
N GLY A 122 12.36 12.59 -16.72
CA GLY A 122 13.78 12.89 -16.95
C GLY A 122 14.36 13.86 -15.91
N VAL A 123 13.56 14.83 -15.47
CA VAL A 123 13.96 15.81 -14.43
C VAL A 123 13.89 15.18 -13.06
N VAL A 124 12.79 14.46 -12.76
CA VAL A 124 12.57 13.75 -11.48
C VAL A 124 13.64 12.68 -11.25
N GLY A 125 14.19 12.09 -12.33
CA GLY A 125 15.30 11.14 -12.26
C GLY A 125 16.53 11.66 -11.51
N LYS A 126 16.78 12.98 -11.50
CA LYS A 126 17.87 13.59 -10.71
C LYS A 126 17.69 13.42 -9.21
N ALA A 127 16.43 13.36 -8.72
CA ALA A 127 16.10 13.13 -7.33
C ALA A 127 15.98 11.63 -6.96
N ALA A 128 16.21 10.70 -7.90
CA ALA A 128 16.02 9.26 -7.68
C ALA A 128 16.83 8.70 -6.50
N ARG A 129 18.02 9.26 -6.22
CA ARG A 129 18.86 8.87 -5.07
C ARG A 129 18.19 9.17 -3.72
N VAL A 130 17.36 10.21 -3.67
CA VAL A 130 16.65 10.63 -2.46
C VAL A 130 15.28 9.96 -2.36
N LEU A 131 14.52 9.96 -3.46
CA LEU A 131 13.16 9.42 -3.53
C LEU A 131 13.11 7.90 -3.54
N GLY A 132 14.07 7.25 -4.20
CA GLY A 132 14.09 5.78 -4.38
C GLY A 132 14.12 5.00 -3.07
N PRO A 133 15.09 5.23 -2.17
CA PRO A 133 15.18 4.52 -0.89
C PRO A 133 13.97 4.72 0.03
N ARG A 134 13.23 5.82 -0.16
CA ARG A 134 12.03 6.14 0.61
C ARG A 134 10.74 5.63 -0.02
N GLY A 135 10.82 5.00 -1.20
CA GLY A 135 9.64 4.51 -1.91
C GLY A 135 8.76 5.61 -2.51
N LEU A 136 9.25 6.85 -2.59
CA LEU A 136 8.52 8.01 -3.10
C LEU A 136 8.74 8.25 -4.60
N MET A 137 9.56 7.44 -5.26
CA MET A 137 9.83 7.60 -6.70
C MET A 137 8.60 7.23 -7.54
N PRO A 138 8.10 8.16 -8.39
CA PRO A 138 6.97 7.87 -9.27
C PRO A 138 7.25 6.69 -10.19
N ASN A 139 6.24 5.85 -10.43
CA ASN A 139 6.37 4.65 -11.24
C ASN A 139 5.13 4.43 -12.11
N PRO A 140 5.30 4.14 -13.42
CA PRO A 140 4.17 3.82 -14.30
C PRO A 140 3.36 2.60 -13.86
N LYS A 141 4.02 1.56 -13.32
CA LYS A 141 3.33 0.34 -12.83
C LYS A 141 2.46 0.59 -11.60
N ALA A 142 2.81 1.58 -10.79
CA ALA A 142 2.01 2.05 -9.66
C ALA A 142 0.94 3.07 -10.09
N GLY A 143 0.93 3.47 -11.36
CA GLY A 143 0.02 4.49 -11.88
C GLY A 143 0.23 5.87 -11.25
N THR A 144 1.44 6.14 -10.73
CA THR A 144 1.86 7.46 -10.23
C THR A 144 2.58 8.28 -11.30
N VAL A 145 2.84 7.68 -12.47
CA VAL A 145 3.24 8.38 -13.69
C VAL A 145 2.10 8.24 -14.69
N ALA A 146 1.41 9.33 -14.96
CA ALA A 146 0.27 9.33 -15.85
C ALA A 146 0.22 10.61 -16.71
N PRO A 147 -0.30 10.52 -17.95
CA PRO A 147 -0.51 11.71 -18.80
C PRO A 147 -1.61 12.62 -18.22
N ASP A 148 -2.60 12.01 -17.55
CA ASP A 148 -3.66 12.71 -16.81
C ASP A 148 -3.27 12.79 -15.32
N ILE A 149 -2.67 13.92 -14.95
CA ILE A 149 -2.21 14.18 -13.59
C ILE A 149 -3.38 14.38 -12.64
N ALA A 150 -4.46 15.02 -13.08
CA ALA A 150 -5.62 15.29 -12.24
C ALA A 150 -6.26 14.00 -11.74
N LYS A 151 -6.44 13.02 -12.64
CA LYS A 151 -6.94 11.69 -12.28
C LYS A 151 -6.00 10.97 -11.33
N ALA A 152 -4.68 10.99 -11.57
CA ALA A 152 -3.70 10.32 -10.72
C ALA A 152 -3.66 10.92 -9.30
N ILE A 153 -3.82 12.24 -9.17
CA ILE A 153 -3.91 12.93 -7.87
C ILE A 153 -5.20 12.55 -7.15
N SER A 154 -6.34 12.56 -7.84
CA SER A 154 -7.63 12.19 -7.23
C SER A 154 -7.63 10.73 -6.75
N GLU A 155 -7.06 9.80 -7.51
CA GLU A 155 -6.88 8.41 -7.09
C GLU A 155 -5.95 8.28 -5.87
N ALA A 156 -4.84 9.03 -5.83
CA ALA A 156 -3.92 9.05 -4.71
C ALA A 156 -4.62 9.56 -3.43
N LYS A 157 -5.42 10.63 -3.54
CA LYS A 157 -6.23 11.16 -2.44
C LYS A 157 -7.38 10.22 -2.03
N ALA A 158 -7.94 9.45 -2.97
CA ALA A 158 -8.97 8.45 -2.70
C ALA A 158 -8.43 7.21 -1.94
N GLY A 159 -7.12 7.11 -1.71
CA GLY A 159 -6.51 5.99 -0.99
C GLY A 159 -5.99 4.89 -1.89
N LYS A 160 -5.42 5.25 -3.03
CA LYS A 160 -4.66 4.33 -3.88
C LYS A 160 -3.44 3.83 -3.13
N ILE A 161 -3.31 2.51 -3.03
CA ILE A 161 -2.14 1.86 -2.45
C ILE A 161 -1.33 1.14 -3.53
N GLU A 162 -0.02 1.13 -3.35
CA GLU A 162 0.88 0.31 -4.16
C GLU A 162 1.18 -0.98 -3.41
N TYR A 163 1.17 -2.11 -4.11
CA TYR A 163 1.65 -3.38 -3.58
C TYR A 163 2.83 -3.88 -4.40
N ARG A 164 3.80 -4.44 -3.71
CA ARG A 164 5.03 -4.98 -4.30
C ARG A 164 5.46 -6.24 -3.55
N LEU A 165 5.84 -7.25 -4.32
CA LEU A 165 6.45 -8.46 -3.79
C LEU A 165 7.83 -8.16 -3.21
N ASP A 166 8.10 -8.62 -1.99
CA ASP A 166 9.40 -8.54 -1.35
C ASP A 166 10.31 -9.73 -1.71
N LYS A 167 11.51 -9.77 -1.15
CA LYS A 167 12.49 -10.83 -1.38
C LYS A 167 12.06 -12.17 -0.75
N THR A 168 11.12 -12.17 0.18
CA THR A 168 10.59 -13.34 0.88
C THR A 168 9.29 -13.85 0.27
N ASN A 169 8.90 -13.29 -0.88
CA ASN A 169 7.68 -13.59 -1.63
C ASN A 169 6.42 -13.22 -0.87
N ILE A 170 6.47 -12.13 -0.09
CA ILE A 170 5.34 -11.59 0.66
C ILE A 170 5.00 -10.20 0.15
N ILE A 171 3.70 -9.93 0.04
CA ILE A 171 3.16 -8.58 -0.17
C ILE A 171 2.68 -8.05 1.17
N HIS A 172 3.07 -6.85 1.53
CA HIS A 172 2.68 -6.14 2.75
C HIS A 172 1.92 -4.88 2.37
N CYS A 173 0.64 -4.78 2.78
CA CYS A 173 -0.19 -3.63 2.44
C CYS A 173 -1.07 -3.19 3.62
N PRO A 174 -1.23 -1.88 3.85
CA PRO A 174 -2.26 -1.37 4.74
C PRO A 174 -3.63 -1.48 4.07
N ILE A 175 -4.65 -1.89 4.82
CA ILE A 175 -6.04 -1.98 4.34
C ILE A 175 -6.97 -0.96 5.00
N GLY A 176 -6.50 -0.23 6.00
CA GLY A 176 -7.26 0.83 6.66
C GLY A 176 -6.85 1.03 8.10
N LYS A 177 -7.67 1.78 8.83
CA LYS A 177 -7.51 2.04 10.26
C LYS A 177 -8.42 1.14 11.08
N ALA A 178 -8.03 0.83 12.31
CA ALA A 178 -8.85 0.05 13.23
C ALA A 178 -10.23 0.71 13.48
N SER A 179 -10.30 2.04 13.43
CA SER A 179 -11.53 2.84 13.53
C SER A 179 -12.53 2.62 12.39
N PHE A 180 -12.13 2.03 11.26
CA PHE A 180 -13.04 1.77 10.14
C PHE A 180 -14.10 0.70 10.45
N GLY A 181 -13.77 -0.22 11.37
CA GLY A 181 -14.58 -1.37 11.66
C GLY A 181 -14.47 -2.49 10.60
N LYS A 182 -14.93 -3.68 10.98
CA LYS A 182 -14.76 -4.91 10.20
C LYS A 182 -15.32 -4.85 8.78
N GLU A 183 -16.49 -4.22 8.57
CA GLU A 183 -17.18 -4.21 7.26
C GLU A 183 -16.38 -3.46 6.19
N LYS A 184 -15.90 -2.24 6.50
CA LYS A 184 -15.10 -1.44 5.57
C LYS A 184 -13.74 -2.07 5.31
N LEU A 185 -13.14 -2.66 6.35
CA LEU A 185 -11.88 -3.38 6.23
C LEU A 185 -12.03 -4.66 5.38
N ALA A 186 -13.15 -5.37 5.49
CA ALA A 186 -13.44 -6.55 4.66
C ALA A 186 -13.55 -6.19 3.17
N GLN A 187 -14.28 -5.12 2.85
CA GLN A 187 -14.38 -4.61 1.47
C GLN A 187 -13.01 -4.23 0.90
N ASN A 188 -12.19 -3.54 1.68
CA ASN A 188 -10.83 -3.15 1.27
C ASN A 188 -9.95 -4.39 1.07
N LEU A 189 -10.03 -5.37 1.97
CA LEU A 189 -9.27 -6.61 1.87
C LEU A 189 -9.68 -7.43 0.64
N ASP A 190 -10.99 -7.59 0.40
CA ASP A 190 -11.51 -8.30 -0.77
C ASP A 190 -11.01 -7.66 -2.06
N THR A 191 -11.13 -6.33 -2.18
CA THR A 191 -10.65 -5.58 -3.35
C THR A 191 -9.14 -5.75 -3.58
N LEU A 192 -8.34 -5.73 -2.52
CA LEU A 192 -6.90 -5.93 -2.62
C LEU A 192 -6.56 -7.37 -3.04
N LEU A 193 -7.18 -8.38 -2.42
CA LEU A 193 -6.92 -9.79 -2.75
C LEU A 193 -7.34 -10.13 -4.17
N GLU A 194 -8.49 -9.62 -4.65
CA GLU A 194 -8.89 -9.75 -6.05
C GLU A 194 -7.88 -9.13 -7.01
N ALA A 195 -7.34 -7.94 -6.69
CA ALA A 195 -6.32 -7.29 -7.51
C ALA A 195 -5.03 -8.13 -7.55
N ILE A 196 -4.62 -8.72 -6.43
CA ILE A 196 -3.45 -9.61 -6.35
C ILE A 196 -3.68 -10.89 -7.17
N VAL A 197 -4.87 -11.50 -7.08
CA VAL A 197 -5.24 -12.69 -7.87
C VAL A 197 -5.23 -12.39 -9.37
N LYS A 198 -5.80 -11.26 -9.78
CA LYS A 198 -5.78 -10.81 -11.19
C LYS A 198 -4.35 -10.54 -11.72
N ALA A 199 -3.43 -10.16 -10.83
CA ALA A 199 -2.03 -9.91 -11.15
C ALA A 199 -1.17 -11.19 -11.18
N LYS A 200 -1.76 -12.39 -11.07
CA LYS A 200 -1.03 -13.67 -11.09
C LYS A 200 -0.20 -13.80 -12.38
N PRO A 201 1.12 -13.96 -12.28
CA PRO A 201 1.96 -14.19 -13.44
C PRO A 201 1.66 -15.53 -14.11
N ALA A 202 1.71 -15.58 -15.45
CA ALA A 202 1.51 -16.84 -16.20
C ALA A 202 2.56 -17.92 -15.85
N ALA A 203 3.75 -17.49 -15.44
CA ALA A 203 4.83 -18.37 -14.99
C ALA A 203 4.61 -18.99 -13.60
N ALA A 204 3.65 -18.48 -12.82
CA ALA A 204 3.35 -19.00 -11.48
C ALA A 204 2.61 -20.34 -11.56
N LYS A 205 3.25 -21.41 -11.10
CA LYS A 205 2.70 -22.77 -11.07
C LYS A 205 2.25 -23.14 -9.65
N GLY A 206 1.20 -23.93 -9.55
CA GLY A 206 0.67 -24.42 -8.26
C GLY A 206 -0.13 -23.36 -7.50
N THR A 207 -0.19 -23.51 -6.17
CA THR A 207 -0.94 -22.64 -5.27
C THR A 207 -0.33 -21.23 -5.26
N TYR A 208 -1.10 -20.23 -5.69
CA TYR A 208 -0.63 -18.85 -5.82
C TYR A 208 -0.58 -18.12 -4.49
N ILE A 209 -1.66 -18.12 -3.71
CA ILE A 209 -1.65 -17.58 -2.35
C ILE A 209 -1.36 -18.72 -1.38
N LYS A 210 -0.20 -18.69 -0.74
CA LYS A 210 0.19 -19.72 0.25
C LYS A 210 -0.35 -19.44 1.65
N SER A 211 -0.40 -18.19 2.03
CA SER A 211 -0.98 -17.76 3.30
C SER A 211 -1.35 -16.28 3.26
N CYS A 212 -2.38 -15.93 4.01
CA CYS A 212 -2.81 -14.56 4.25
C CYS A 212 -2.89 -14.34 5.76
N VAL A 213 -2.33 -13.24 6.24
CA VAL A 213 -2.33 -12.86 7.65
C VAL A 213 -2.71 -11.40 7.77
N VAL A 214 -3.59 -11.10 8.71
CA VAL A 214 -3.97 -9.73 9.06
C VAL A 214 -3.41 -9.38 10.44
N ALA A 215 -2.92 -8.18 10.61
CA ALA A 215 -2.41 -7.69 11.89
C ALA A 215 -2.70 -6.21 12.08
N SER A 216 -2.88 -5.77 13.31
CA SER A 216 -2.78 -4.35 13.66
C SER A 216 -1.33 -3.96 13.91
N THR A 217 -1.00 -2.66 13.84
CA THR A 217 0.39 -2.13 13.93
C THR A 217 1.18 -2.71 15.12
N MET A 218 0.55 -2.84 16.28
CA MET A 218 1.17 -3.38 17.50
C MET A 218 0.58 -4.72 17.93
N GLY A 219 -0.26 -5.32 17.08
CA GLY A 219 -1.01 -6.53 17.40
C GLY A 219 -0.33 -7.82 16.98
N VAL A 220 -1.09 -8.89 17.06
CA VAL A 220 -0.69 -10.26 16.70
C VAL A 220 -1.19 -10.56 15.30
N GLY A 221 -0.41 -11.30 14.52
CA GLY A 221 -0.83 -11.78 13.22
C GLY A 221 -1.93 -12.85 13.34
N ILE A 222 -3.02 -12.68 12.62
CA ILE A 222 -4.20 -13.55 12.60
C ILE A 222 -4.28 -14.19 11.22
N PRO A 223 -4.16 -15.53 11.11
CA PRO A 223 -4.25 -16.22 9.83
C PRO A 223 -5.67 -16.14 9.24
N VAL A 224 -5.78 -15.81 7.97
CA VAL A 224 -7.06 -15.68 7.23
C VAL A 224 -7.19 -16.81 6.22
N SER A 225 -8.39 -17.38 6.14
CA SER A 225 -8.74 -18.36 5.11
C SER A 225 -8.76 -17.72 3.73
N THR A 226 -8.07 -18.33 2.77
CA THR A 226 -8.00 -17.84 1.39
C THR A 226 -8.84 -18.64 0.41
N ILE A 227 -9.63 -19.59 0.91
CA ILE A 227 -10.47 -20.50 0.10
C ILE A 227 -11.43 -19.71 -0.81
N LYS A 228 -11.99 -18.61 -0.32
CA LYS A 228 -12.91 -17.71 -1.06
C LYS A 228 -12.31 -17.20 -2.37
N TYR A 229 -10.99 -17.07 -2.46
CA TYR A 229 -10.31 -16.47 -3.61
C TYR A 229 -9.82 -17.50 -4.64
N GLY A 230 -10.22 -18.78 -4.50
CA GLY A 230 -10.00 -19.83 -5.49
C GLY A 230 -8.54 -20.22 -5.69
N VAL A 231 -7.73 -20.16 -4.64
CA VAL A 231 -6.28 -20.36 -4.71
C VAL A 231 -5.82 -21.38 -3.69
#